data_e7e9413ac61a7055a08bdd101367c1ed
#
_entry.id   e7e9413ac61a7055a08bdd101367c1ed
#
_cell.length_a   1.000
_cell.length_b   1.000
_cell.length_c   1.000
_cell.angle_alpha   90.00
_cell.angle_beta   90.00
_cell.angle_gamma   90.00
#
_symmetry.space_group_name_H-M   'P 1'
#
loop_
_entity.id
_entity.type
_entity.pdbx_description
1 polymer ?
#
loop_
_entity_poly.entity_id
_entity_poly.type
_entity_poly.pdbx_seq_one_letter_code
_entity_poly.pdbx_strand_id
1 'polypeptide(L)'
;MGDHLIGIGVVAGIDLTARDCQRQDLQWGRGKSADAFCPLGPWAETGIDPGDTVVRTFVNGALRQEGRTRDMIFPVPVILRSITDFMTLEAGDVVLTGTPEGVGELFPGDNVEVAIDGLGSPLVMTISGEGA
;
A
#
# COMPACT_ATOMS: atom_id res chain seq x y z
N MET A 1 10.47 -20.36 21.35
CA MET A 1 10.75 -18.99 20.88
C MET A 1 9.45 -18.24 20.95
N GLY A 2 9.32 -17.30 21.85
CA GLY A 2 8.05 -16.62 22.09
C GLY A 2 7.70 -15.68 20.96
N ASP A 3 6.45 -15.74 20.52
CA ASP A 3 5.88 -14.85 19.53
C ASP A 3 5.82 -13.43 20.12
N HIS A 4 6.81 -12.61 19.78
CA HIS A 4 6.83 -11.20 20.14
C HIS A 4 6.27 -10.35 19.00
N LEU A 5 5.09 -10.68 18.49
CA LEU A 5 4.33 -9.76 17.67
C LEU A 5 3.76 -8.68 18.62
N ILE A 6 4.45 -7.57 18.76
CA ILE A 6 4.10 -6.47 19.68
C ILE A 6 2.86 -5.72 19.19
N GLY A 7 2.50 -5.87 17.94
CA GLY A 7 1.30 -5.31 17.33
C GLY A 7 1.46 -5.10 15.83
N ILE A 8 0.36 -5.14 15.11
CA ILE A 8 0.26 -4.76 13.70
C ILE A 8 -0.52 -3.46 13.64
N GLY A 9 0.02 -2.48 12.93
CA GLY A 9 -0.70 -1.26 12.57
C GLY A 9 -1.12 -1.30 11.11
N VAL A 10 -2.29 -0.75 10.81
CA VAL A 10 -2.77 -0.51 9.44
C VAL A 10 -2.42 0.92 9.06
N VAL A 11 -1.79 1.10 7.91
CA VAL A 11 -1.41 2.40 7.34
C VAL A 11 -1.85 2.46 5.88
N ALA A 12 -2.31 3.62 5.43
CA ALA A 12 -2.57 3.84 4.01
C ALA A 12 -1.25 3.95 3.25
N GLY A 13 -1.15 3.28 2.10
CA GLY A 13 0.04 3.33 1.26
C GLY A 13 -0.30 3.21 -0.21
N ILE A 14 0.58 3.72 -1.07
CA ILE A 14 0.49 3.60 -2.52
C ILE A 14 1.78 2.98 -3.03
N ASP A 15 1.65 1.98 -3.90
CA ASP A 15 2.74 1.36 -4.63
C ASP A 15 2.75 1.96 -6.06
N LEU A 16 3.34 3.16 -6.20
CA LEU A 16 3.51 3.77 -7.50
C LEU A 16 4.43 2.91 -8.36
N THR A 17 4.14 2.86 -9.65
CA THR A 17 4.85 1.96 -10.55
C THR A 17 5.18 2.64 -11.88
N ALA A 18 6.47 2.74 -12.21
CA ALA A 18 6.93 3.08 -13.55
C ALA A 18 6.74 1.85 -14.46
N ARG A 19 5.64 1.83 -15.19
CA ARG A 19 5.23 0.65 -15.99
C ARG A 19 6.15 0.32 -17.15
N ASP A 20 6.85 1.31 -17.70
CA ASP A 20 7.88 1.14 -18.72
C ASP A 20 9.09 0.37 -18.15
N CYS A 21 9.61 0.80 -16.99
CA CYS A 21 10.67 0.08 -16.27
C CYS A 21 10.22 -1.34 -15.89
N GLN A 22 9.00 -1.47 -15.35
CA GLN A 22 8.46 -2.77 -14.96
C GLN A 22 8.38 -3.75 -16.13
N ARG A 23 8.06 -3.28 -17.35
CA ARG A 23 8.00 -4.14 -18.54
C ARG A 23 9.37 -4.50 -19.10
N GLN A 24 10.39 -3.67 -18.87
CA GLN A 24 11.75 -3.88 -19.36
C GLN A 24 12.57 -4.80 -18.44
N ASP A 25 12.31 -4.71 -17.14
CA ASP A 25 13.12 -5.38 -16.12
C ASP A 25 12.52 -6.73 -15.75
N LEU A 26 13.39 -7.72 -15.53
CA LEU A 26 12.97 -9.02 -14.98
C LEU A 26 12.58 -8.91 -13.51
N GLN A 27 13.16 -7.97 -12.79
CA GLN A 27 12.86 -7.65 -11.39
C GLN A 27 12.27 -6.24 -11.30
N TRP A 28 11.22 -6.07 -10.53
CA TRP A 28 10.44 -4.83 -10.48
C TRP A 28 11.02 -3.74 -9.57
N GLY A 29 12.18 -3.99 -8.96
CA GLY A 29 12.79 -3.05 -8.01
C GLY A 29 12.88 -1.63 -8.58
N ARG A 30 13.50 -1.44 -9.75
CA ARG A 30 13.63 -0.12 -10.38
C ARG A 30 12.28 0.54 -10.70
N GLY A 31 11.29 -0.25 -11.09
CA GLY A 31 9.95 0.26 -11.42
C GLY A 31 9.12 0.68 -10.20
N LYS A 32 9.55 0.32 -8.97
CA LYS A 32 8.78 0.54 -7.74
C LYS A 32 9.54 1.30 -6.65
N SER A 33 10.85 1.47 -6.77
CA SER A 33 11.71 2.00 -5.72
C SER A 33 12.37 3.34 -6.08
N ALA A 34 11.78 4.09 -7.01
CA ALA A 34 12.20 5.47 -7.23
C ALA A 34 11.76 6.34 -6.03
N ASP A 35 12.41 7.49 -5.88
CA ASP A 35 12.07 8.43 -4.82
C ASP A 35 10.58 8.77 -4.85
N ALA A 36 9.97 8.82 -3.68
CA ALA A 36 8.54 9.07 -3.48
C ALA A 36 7.56 8.02 -4.09
N PHE A 37 8.04 6.84 -4.52
CA PHE A 37 7.17 5.80 -5.11
C PHE A 37 6.38 4.97 -4.12
N CYS A 38 6.70 5.06 -2.82
CA CYS A 38 5.95 4.39 -1.77
C CYS A 38 5.51 5.41 -0.69
N PRO A 39 4.64 6.36 -1.03
CA PRO A 39 4.11 7.26 -0.01
C PRO A 39 3.24 6.48 0.98
N LEU A 40 3.43 6.76 2.26
CA LEU A 40 2.68 6.18 3.36
C LEU A 40 1.89 7.29 4.06
N GLY A 41 0.73 6.92 4.58
CA GLY A 41 -0.08 7.82 5.40
C GLY A 41 0.64 8.24 6.68
N PRO A 42 0.25 9.39 7.26
CA PRO A 42 0.94 9.93 8.43
C PRO A 42 0.67 9.13 9.71
N TRP A 43 -0.32 8.24 9.71
CA TRP A 43 -0.75 7.48 10.86
C TRP A 43 -0.79 5.99 10.58
N ALA A 44 -0.34 5.20 11.54
CA ALA A 44 -0.59 3.78 11.63
C ALA A 44 -1.55 3.54 12.81
N GLU A 45 -2.65 2.82 12.57
CA GLU A 45 -3.68 2.55 13.56
C GLU A 45 -3.68 1.07 13.93
N THR A 46 -3.53 0.76 15.20
CA THR A 46 -3.49 -0.63 15.70
C THR A 46 -4.85 -1.20 16.08
N GLY A 47 -5.88 -0.34 16.13
CA GLY A 47 -7.25 -0.74 16.46
C GLY A 47 -8.07 -1.24 15.27
N ILE A 48 -7.52 -1.24 14.06
CA ILE A 48 -8.19 -1.70 12.84
C ILE A 48 -7.94 -3.20 12.66
N ASP A 49 -9.00 -3.95 12.38
CA ASP A 49 -8.86 -5.35 11.97
C ASP A 49 -8.34 -5.40 10.51
N PRO A 50 -7.08 -5.82 10.29
CA PRO A 50 -6.54 -5.91 8.93
C PRO A 50 -7.21 -6.99 8.09
N GLY A 51 -7.98 -7.89 8.70
CA GLY A 51 -8.71 -8.96 8.02
C GLY A 51 -10.06 -8.54 7.46
N ASP A 52 -10.64 -7.44 7.91
CA ASP A 52 -11.96 -6.99 7.45
C ASP A 52 -12.11 -5.47 7.49
N THR A 53 -11.36 -4.78 6.65
CA THR A 53 -11.49 -3.33 6.43
C THR A 53 -11.63 -3.01 4.94
N VAL A 54 -12.08 -1.80 4.62
CA VAL A 54 -12.25 -1.34 3.24
C VAL A 54 -11.19 -0.30 2.91
N VAL A 55 -10.56 -0.48 1.75
CA VAL A 55 -9.59 0.45 1.18
C VAL A 55 -10.19 1.09 -0.06
N ARG A 56 -10.13 2.41 -0.17
CA ARG A 56 -10.61 3.18 -1.33
C ARG A 56 -9.51 4.09 -1.83
N THR A 57 -9.40 4.18 -3.15
CA THR A 57 -8.52 5.16 -3.82
C THR A 57 -9.35 6.07 -4.68
N PHE A 58 -9.18 7.38 -4.49
CA PHE A 58 -9.79 8.41 -5.31
C PHE A 58 -8.71 9.13 -6.11
N VAL A 59 -9.03 9.49 -7.35
CA VAL A 59 -8.20 10.36 -8.19
C VAL A 59 -9.04 11.53 -8.62
N ASN A 60 -8.61 12.75 -8.27
CA ASN A 60 -9.34 13.97 -8.51
C ASN A 60 -10.79 13.92 -7.98
N GLY A 61 -10.98 13.29 -6.82
CA GLY A 61 -12.28 13.09 -6.18
C GLY A 61 -13.15 11.98 -6.77
N ALA A 62 -12.72 11.32 -7.86
CA ALA A 62 -13.45 10.19 -8.44
C ALA A 62 -12.95 8.88 -7.86
N LEU A 63 -13.86 8.02 -7.40
CA LEU A 63 -13.51 6.66 -6.93
C LEU A 63 -12.90 5.85 -8.08
N ARG A 64 -11.71 5.32 -7.87
CA ARG A 64 -10.95 4.50 -8.83
C ARG A 64 -10.80 3.06 -8.38
N GLN A 65 -10.57 2.86 -7.09
CA GLN A 65 -10.40 1.54 -6.51
C GLN A 65 -11.23 1.43 -5.24
N GLU A 66 -11.85 0.29 -5.04
CA GLU A 66 -12.44 -0.11 -3.78
C GLU A 66 -12.23 -1.61 -3.58
N GLY A 67 -11.76 -1.99 -2.41
CA GLY A 67 -11.57 -3.39 -2.06
C GLY A 67 -11.71 -3.62 -0.57
N ARG A 68 -12.16 -4.82 -0.21
CA ARG A 68 -12.27 -5.25 1.17
C ARG A 68 -11.22 -6.31 1.47
N THR A 69 -10.48 -6.16 2.55
CA THR A 69 -9.35 -7.03 2.85
C THR A 69 -9.73 -8.49 3.05
N ARG A 70 -10.95 -8.79 3.50
CA ARG A 70 -11.45 -10.17 3.59
C ARG A 70 -11.58 -10.88 2.23
N ASP A 71 -11.63 -10.11 1.13
CA ASP A 71 -11.78 -10.64 -0.23
C ASP A 71 -10.41 -10.86 -0.90
N MET A 72 -9.31 -10.61 -0.18
CA MET A 72 -7.96 -10.86 -0.65
C MET A 72 -7.73 -12.34 -0.93
N ILE A 73 -6.98 -12.65 -1.99
CA ILE A 73 -6.59 -14.02 -2.36
C ILE A 73 -5.84 -14.70 -1.20
N PHE A 74 -4.92 -13.98 -0.57
CA PHE A 74 -4.21 -14.42 0.62
C PHE A 74 -4.52 -13.47 1.78
N PRO A 75 -5.09 -13.96 2.89
CA PRO A 75 -5.29 -13.16 4.09
C PRO A 75 -3.98 -12.62 4.65
N VAL A 76 -4.03 -11.47 5.32
CA VAL A 76 -2.85 -10.82 5.91
C VAL A 76 -1.98 -11.76 6.75
N PRO A 77 -2.53 -12.61 7.64
CA PRO A 77 -1.70 -13.55 8.41
C PRO A 77 -0.91 -14.54 7.53
N VAL A 78 -1.46 -14.96 6.40
CA VAL A 78 -0.79 -15.86 5.46
C VAL A 78 0.37 -15.14 4.78
N ILE A 79 0.18 -13.89 4.38
CA ILE A 79 1.24 -13.05 3.79
C ILE A 79 2.38 -12.88 4.79
N LEU A 80 2.09 -12.48 6.02
CA LEU A 80 3.09 -12.28 7.07
C LEU A 80 3.86 -13.56 7.37
N ARG A 81 3.16 -14.70 7.47
CA ARG A 81 3.80 -15.98 7.67
C ARG A 81 4.75 -16.33 6.53
N SER A 82 4.32 -16.16 5.29
CA SER A 82 5.16 -16.44 4.11
C SER A 82 6.43 -15.60 4.10
N ILE A 83 6.36 -14.35 4.55
CA ILE A 83 7.55 -13.49 4.67
C ILE A 83 8.46 -14.00 5.78
N THR A 84 7.92 -14.33 6.95
CA THR A 84 8.72 -14.76 8.11
C THR A 84 9.32 -16.16 7.97
N ASP A 85 8.88 -16.93 6.98
CA ASP A 85 9.52 -18.23 6.66
C ASP A 85 10.96 -18.07 6.12
N PHE A 86 11.32 -16.88 5.61
CA PHE A 86 12.65 -16.64 5.03
C PHE A 86 13.35 -15.36 5.50
N MET A 87 12.63 -14.42 6.13
CA MET A 87 13.22 -13.18 6.66
C MET A 87 12.56 -12.76 7.97
N THR A 88 13.29 -12.01 8.79
CA THR A 88 12.75 -11.44 10.03
C THR A 88 12.05 -10.14 9.73
N LEU A 89 10.85 -9.96 10.31
CA LEU A 89 10.17 -8.66 10.37
C LEU A 89 10.55 -7.96 11.67
N GLU A 90 10.91 -6.70 11.56
CA GLU A 90 11.29 -5.84 12.68
C GLU A 90 10.25 -4.73 12.89
N ALA A 91 10.30 -4.08 14.05
CA ALA A 91 9.43 -2.94 14.32
C ALA A 91 9.73 -1.80 13.35
N GLY A 92 8.71 -1.33 12.65
CA GLY A 92 8.84 -0.30 11.60
C GLY A 92 8.85 -0.84 10.19
N ASP A 93 8.95 -2.17 10.01
CA ASP A 93 8.80 -2.77 8.69
C ASP A 93 7.38 -2.55 8.15
N VAL A 94 7.29 -2.27 6.86
CA VAL A 94 6.02 -2.07 6.15
C VAL A 94 5.83 -3.16 5.11
N VAL A 95 4.67 -3.80 5.15
CA VAL A 95 4.26 -4.79 4.16
C VAL A 95 3.13 -4.24 3.32
N LEU A 96 3.38 -4.00 2.03
CA LEU A 96 2.33 -3.68 1.07
C LEU A 96 1.63 -4.96 0.63
N THR A 97 0.38 -5.11 1.01
CA THR A 97 -0.36 -6.37 0.88
C THR A 97 -1.06 -6.56 -0.46
N GLY A 98 -0.84 -5.64 -1.39
CA GLY A 98 -1.45 -5.65 -2.72
C GLY A 98 -2.48 -4.53 -2.91
N THR A 99 -3.05 -4.49 -4.10
CA THR A 99 -3.99 -3.44 -4.50
C THR A 99 -5.26 -4.07 -5.10
N PRO A 100 -6.46 -3.51 -4.88
CA PRO A 100 -7.67 -3.96 -5.55
C PRO A 100 -7.66 -3.59 -7.05
N GLU A 101 -8.64 -4.05 -7.78
CA GLU A 101 -8.85 -3.65 -9.18
C GLU A 101 -9.02 -2.14 -9.34
N GLY A 102 -8.88 -1.62 -10.56
CA GLY A 102 -9.02 -0.20 -10.86
C GLY A 102 -7.69 0.56 -10.94
N VAL A 103 -6.56 -0.17 -11.03
CA VAL A 103 -5.26 0.47 -11.33
C VAL A 103 -5.32 1.23 -12.65
N GLY A 104 -4.68 2.39 -12.72
CA GLY A 104 -4.67 3.23 -13.89
C GLY A 104 -3.49 4.18 -13.91
N GLU A 105 -3.33 4.87 -15.02
CA GLU A 105 -2.30 5.87 -15.19
C GLU A 105 -2.65 7.12 -14.36
N LEU A 106 -1.60 7.73 -13.81
CA LEU A 106 -1.65 9.00 -13.08
C LEU A 106 -0.85 10.04 -13.86
N PHE A 107 -1.35 11.26 -13.89
CA PHE A 107 -0.75 12.36 -14.62
C PHE A 107 -0.28 13.46 -13.66
N PRO A 108 0.73 14.25 -14.07
CA PRO A 108 1.12 15.44 -13.32
C PRO A 108 -0.07 16.33 -12.98
N GLY A 109 -0.19 16.72 -11.71
CA GLY A 109 -1.31 17.51 -11.20
C GLY A 109 -2.47 16.68 -10.64
N ASP A 110 -2.49 15.36 -10.86
CA ASP A 110 -3.51 14.51 -10.25
C ASP A 110 -3.39 14.53 -8.73
N ASN A 111 -4.54 14.67 -8.08
CA ASN A 111 -4.68 14.53 -6.64
C ASN A 111 -5.16 13.11 -6.32
N VAL A 112 -4.37 12.36 -5.57
CA VAL A 112 -4.65 10.99 -5.19
C VAL A 112 -4.92 10.93 -3.70
N GLU A 113 -6.01 10.27 -3.33
CA GLU A 113 -6.40 10.05 -1.94
C GLU A 113 -6.60 8.56 -1.70
N VAL A 114 -6.01 8.03 -0.62
CA VAL A 114 -6.26 6.67 -0.14
C VAL A 114 -6.88 6.71 1.23
N ALA A 115 -8.11 6.23 1.33
CA ALA A 115 -8.87 6.11 2.57
C ALA A 115 -8.99 4.64 2.98
N ILE A 116 -8.85 4.39 4.28
CA ILE A 116 -9.06 3.09 4.91
C ILE A 116 -10.09 3.27 6.02
N ASP A 117 -11.13 2.42 6.03
CA ASP A 117 -12.16 2.48 7.07
C ASP A 117 -11.52 2.28 8.46
N GLY A 118 -11.83 3.18 9.37
CA GLY A 118 -11.26 3.20 10.72
C GLY A 118 -9.96 4.00 10.87
N LEU A 119 -9.30 4.37 9.78
CA LEU A 119 -8.12 5.24 9.83
C LEU A 119 -8.56 6.71 9.98
N GLY A 120 -7.95 7.44 10.92
CA GLY A 120 -8.38 8.79 11.30
C GLY A 120 -8.24 9.85 10.19
N SER A 121 -7.35 9.64 9.22
CA SER A 121 -7.21 10.51 8.05
C SER A 121 -6.70 9.74 6.84
N PRO A 122 -7.09 10.13 5.61
CA PRO A 122 -6.57 9.53 4.40
C PRO A 122 -5.12 9.94 4.15
N LEU A 123 -4.43 9.15 3.33
CA LEU A 123 -3.21 9.59 2.64
C LEU A 123 -3.63 10.44 1.46
N VAL A 124 -3.11 11.66 1.37
CA VAL A 124 -3.37 12.57 0.24
C VAL A 124 -2.04 12.99 -0.37
N MET A 125 -1.94 12.92 -1.69
CA MET A 125 -0.75 13.33 -2.44
C MET A 125 -1.12 13.94 -3.78
N THR A 126 -0.23 14.77 -4.31
CA THR A 126 -0.33 15.30 -5.67
C THR A 126 0.81 14.74 -6.50
N ILE A 127 0.51 14.28 -7.72
CA ILE A 127 1.52 13.78 -8.65
C ILE A 127 2.30 14.97 -9.20
N SER A 128 3.61 14.98 -9.01
CA SER A 128 4.50 15.99 -9.61
C SER A 128 4.94 15.54 -11.01
N GLY A 129 5.15 16.51 -11.92
CA GLY A 129 5.50 16.25 -13.32
C GLY A 129 6.99 16.23 -13.62
N GLU A 130 7.84 16.53 -12.64
CA GLU A 130 9.27 16.53 -12.85
C GLU A 130 9.89 15.38 -12.05
N GLY A 131 10.44 14.42 -12.79
CA GLY A 131 11.38 13.50 -12.20
C GLY A 131 12.58 14.30 -11.68
N ALA A 132 12.97 13.99 -10.47
CA ALA A 132 14.20 14.48 -9.90
C ALA A 132 15.41 14.04 -10.72
#